data_17a482389488c32c6b49919d2794c4ba
#
_entry.id   17a482389488c32c6b49919d2794c4ba
#
_cell.length_a   1.000
_cell.length_b   1.000
_cell.length_c   1.000
_cell.angle_alpha   90.00
_cell.angle_beta   90.00
_cell.angle_gamma   90.00
#
_symmetry.space_group_name_H-M   'P 1'
#
loop_
_entity.id
_entity.type
_entity.pdbx_description
1 polymer ?
#
loop_
_entity_poly.entity_id
_entity_poly.type
_entity_poly.pdbx_seq_one_letter_code
_entity_poly.pdbx_strand_id
1 'polypeptide(L)'
;MLGGISVITAWAGVQSSLLGGKSNDALSVYMEGTGKANNLFLTSELKYRTDLVVWADKQKTLSQGGDINAGYSAGSAELFEFALPCLVKNPQSQLSDCAPYMDELYLPQRETLEQAMQSLEEYQVSSGQSDRLQMLTALLAVALFMLGITSVIHQEKLQFAIVLGATIIAIFSIAILFSVPVVSVSF
;
A
#
# COMPACT_ATOMS: atom_id res chain seq x y z
N MET A 1 13.93 37.79 -12.07
CA MET A 1 13.19 37.03 -11.06
C MET A 1 12.03 36.21 -11.63
N LEU A 2 11.12 36.76 -12.43
CA LEU A 2 9.96 36.07 -13.00
C LEU A 2 10.33 34.75 -13.71
N GLY A 3 11.37 34.75 -14.58
CA GLY A 3 11.77 33.56 -15.30
C GLY A 3 12.22 32.38 -14.40
N GLY A 4 12.94 32.67 -13.33
CA GLY A 4 13.39 31.64 -12.38
C GLY A 4 12.24 30.98 -11.65
N ILE A 5 11.25 31.75 -11.19
CA ILE A 5 10.06 31.22 -10.51
C ILE A 5 9.23 30.35 -11.48
N SER A 6 9.08 30.79 -12.73
CA SER A 6 8.35 30.02 -13.76
C SER A 6 8.99 28.66 -14.03
N VAL A 7 10.32 28.58 -14.10
CA VAL A 7 11.03 27.31 -14.29
C VAL A 7 10.84 26.38 -13.10
N ILE A 8 10.94 26.89 -11.86
CA ILE A 8 10.72 26.10 -10.65
C ILE A 8 9.27 25.61 -10.58
N THR A 9 8.30 26.46 -10.94
CA THR A 9 6.87 26.08 -10.97
C THR A 9 6.62 24.96 -11.97
N ALA A 10 7.17 25.05 -13.18
CA ALA A 10 7.03 24.03 -14.20
C ALA A 10 7.68 22.71 -13.77
N TRP A 11 8.88 22.77 -13.20
CA TRP A 11 9.57 21.60 -12.69
C TRP A 11 8.80 20.92 -11.54
N ALA A 12 8.29 21.69 -10.58
CA ALA A 12 7.48 21.17 -9.49
C ALA A 12 6.19 20.52 -9.97
N GLY A 13 5.56 21.08 -11.01
CA GLY A 13 4.39 20.50 -11.66
C GLY A 13 4.68 19.15 -12.32
N VAL A 14 5.80 19.03 -13.03
CA VAL A 14 6.24 17.75 -13.62
C VAL A 14 6.52 16.71 -12.54
N GLN A 15 7.26 17.06 -11.49
CA GLN A 15 7.55 16.14 -10.39
C GLN A 15 6.29 15.70 -9.66
N SER A 16 5.33 16.60 -9.43
CA SER A 16 4.03 16.26 -8.84
C SER A 16 3.26 15.27 -9.70
N SER A 17 3.24 15.46 -11.02
CA SER A 17 2.59 14.56 -11.96
C SER A 17 3.21 13.16 -11.97
N LEU A 18 4.55 13.07 -11.93
CA LEU A 18 5.26 11.79 -11.86
C LEU A 18 4.98 11.05 -10.56
N LEU A 19 5.00 11.76 -9.42
CA LEU A 19 4.66 11.18 -8.12
C LEU A 19 3.20 10.75 -8.03
N GLY A 20 2.29 11.54 -8.61
CA GLY A 20 0.87 11.17 -8.72
C GLY A 20 0.65 9.91 -9.56
N GLY A 21 1.38 9.75 -10.67
CA GLY A 21 1.39 8.54 -11.47
C GLY A 21 1.86 7.34 -10.65
N LYS A 22 3.02 7.44 -10.01
CA LYS A 22 3.57 6.38 -9.14
C LYS A 22 2.61 6.01 -7.99
N SER A 23 1.97 7.00 -7.40
CA SER A 23 0.96 6.80 -6.36
C SER A 23 -0.23 5.98 -6.88
N ASN A 24 -0.78 6.33 -8.06
CA ASN A 24 -1.90 5.61 -8.65
C ASN A 24 -1.54 4.16 -9.00
N ASP A 25 -0.33 3.92 -9.51
CA ASP A 25 0.16 2.57 -9.79
C ASP A 25 0.25 1.74 -8.51
N ALA A 26 0.83 2.29 -7.45
CA ALA A 26 0.93 1.63 -6.15
C ALA A 26 -0.45 1.33 -5.53
N LEU A 27 -1.41 2.25 -5.66
CA LEU A 27 -2.80 2.04 -5.24
C LEU A 27 -3.47 0.90 -6.03
N SER A 28 -3.23 0.83 -7.35
CA SER A 28 -3.75 -0.24 -8.20
C SER A 28 -3.21 -1.60 -7.76
N VAL A 29 -1.90 -1.70 -7.50
CA VAL A 29 -1.27 -2.93 -7.00
C VAL A 29 -1.82 -3.32 -5.63
N TYR A 30 -2.04 -2.37 -4.73
CA TYR A 30 -2.68 -2.61 -3.44
C TYR A 30 -4.09 -3.18 -3.59
N MET A 31 -4.92 -2.59 -4.45
CA MET A 31 -6.30 -3.04 -4.67
C MET A 31 -6.34 -4.44 -5.30
N GLU A 32 -5.47 -4.72 -6.27
CA GLU A 32 -5.34 -6.05 -6.87
C GLU A 32 -4.86 -7.07 -5.83
N GLY A 33 -3.83 -6.73 -5.05
CA GLY A 33 -3.27 -7.59 -4.02
C GLY A 33 -4.28 -7.94 -2.93
N THR A 34 -5.06 -6.97 -2.45
CA THR A 34 -6.13 -7.22 -1.47
C THR A 34 -7.26 -8.08 -2.03
N GLY A 35 -7.63 -7.87 -3.30
CA GLY A 35 -8.60 -8.73 -4.00
C GLY A 35 -8.10 -10.18 -4.11
N LYS A 36 -6.84 -10.36 -4.44
CA LYS A 36 -6.17 -11.67 -4.50
C LYS A 36 -6.11 -12.34 -3.13
N ALA A 37 -5.73 -11.61 -2.09
CA ALA A 37 -5.69 -12.11 -0.71
C ALA A 37 -7.07 -12.57 -0.22
N ASN A 38 -8.13 -11.82 -0.55
CA ASN A 38 -9.51 -12.24 -0.26
C ASN A 38 -9.91 -13.55 -0.96
N ASN A 39 -9.54 -13.72 -2.23
CA ASN A 39 -9.82 -14.97 -2.95
C ASN A 39 -9.05 -16.14 -2.36
N LEU A 40 -7.79 -15.94 -1.96
CA LEU A 40 -7.00 -16.96 -1.28
C LEU A 40 -7.59 -17.31 0.07
N PHE A 41 -8.05 -16.33 0.84
CA PHE A 41 -8.77 -16.57 2.10
C PHE A 41 -10.02 -17.44 1.91
N LEU A 42 -10.88 -17.11 0.94
CA LEU A 42 -12.07 -17.91 0.64
C LEU A 42 -11.71 -19.32 0.21
N THR A 43 -10.64 -19.49 -0.56
CA THR A 43 -10.15 -20.82 -0.97
C THR A 43 -9.65 -21.60 0.24
N SER A 44 -8.90 -20.98 1.13
CA SER A 44 -8.44 -21.60 2.38
C SER A 44 -9.61 -21.99 3.29
N GLU A 45 -10.63 -21.13 3.40
CA GLU A 45 -11.87 -21.45 4.14
C GLU A 45 -12.61 -22.65 3.58
N LEU A 46 -12.70 -22.78 2.26
CA LEU A 46 -13.32 -23.93 1.61
C LEU A 46 -12.52 -25.21 1.87
N LYS A 47 -11.17 -25.14 1.75
CA LYS A 47 -10.27 -26.25 2.11
C LYS A 47 -10.47 -26.64 3.58
N TYR A 48 -10.43 -25.68 4.49
CA TYR A 48 -10.62 -25.90 5.92
C TYR A 48 -11.92 -26.63 6.22
N ARG A 49 -13.03 -26.22 5.61
CA ARG A 49 -14.34 -26.88 5.79
C ARG A 49 -14.34 -28.32 5.28
N THR A 50 -13.69 -28.57 4.14
CA THR A 50 -13.55 -29.93 3.60
C THR A 50 -12.69 -30.78 4.54
N ASP A 51 -11.56 -30.21 5.00
CA ASP A 51 -10.62 -30.88 5.88
C ASP A 51 -11.23 -31.18 7.27
N LEU A 52 -12.14 -30.34 7.76
CA LEU A 52 -12.90 -30.62 8.99
C LEU A 52 -13.70 -31.95 8.92
N VAL A 53 -14.30 -32.25 7.77
CA VAL A 53 -15.04 -33.49 7.58
C VAL A 53 -14.07 -34.66 7.64
N VAL A 54 -12.93 -34.56 6.93
CA VAL A 54 -11.91 -35.62 6.93
C VAL A 54 -11.28 -35.77 8.31
N TRP A 55 -11.03 -34.66 9.00
CA TRP A 55 -10.52 -34.67 10.37
C TRP A 55 -11.42 -35.40 11.32
N ALA A 56 -12.72 -35.10 11.30
CA ALA A 56 -13.71 -35.79 12.16
C ALA A 56 -13.77 -37.30 11.88
N ASP A 57 -13.69 -37.74 10.61
CA ASP A 57 -13.66 -39.14 10.24
C ASP A 57 -12.37 -39.83 10.74
N LYS A 58 -11.21 -39.20 10.57
CA LYS A 58 -9.94 -39.73 11.07
C LYS A 58 -9.90 -39.78 12.61
N GLN A 59 -10.48 -38.81 13.29
CA GLN A 59 -10.60 -38.78 14.74
C GLN A 59 -11.47 -39.97 15.23
N LYS A 60 -12.60 -40.24 14.55
CA LYS A 60 -13.45 -41.38 14.83
C LYS A 60 -12.71 -42.70 14.60
N THR A 61 -12.00 -42.85 13.47
CA THR A 61 -11.21 -44.04 13.15
C THR A 61 -10.18 -44.31 14.22
N LEU A 62 -9.47 -43.28 14.66
CA LEU A 62 -8.45 -43.39 15.71
C LEU A 62 -9.06 -43.80 17.05
N SER A 63 -10.22 -43.26 17.42
CA SER A 63 -10.95 -43.63 18.66
C SER A 63 -11.43 -45.08 18.67
N GLN A 64 -11.60 -45.69 17.50
CA GLN A 64 -11.98 -47.09 17.32
C GLN A 64 -10.78 -48.05 17.18
N GLY A 65 -9.56 -47.55 17.32
CA GLY A 65 -8.34 -48.34 17.16
C GLY A 65 -7.99 -48.68 15.72
N GLY A 66 -8.57 -47.98 14.73
CA GLY A 66 -8.29 -48.16 13.31
C GLY A 66 -7.01 -47.44 12.87
N ASP A 67 -6.55 -47.80 11.67
CA ASP A 67 -5.39 -47.13 11.05
C ASP A 67 -5.82 -45.79 10.47
N ILE A 68 -5.22 -44.70 10.96
CA ILE A 68 -5.46 -43.32 10.50
C ILE A 68 -5.08 -43.11 9.04
N ASN A 69 -4.13 -43.93 8.51
CA ASN A 69 -3.70 -43.86 7.11
C ASN A 69 -4.59 -44.70 6.18
N ALA A 70 -5.48 -45.57 6.73
CA ALA A 70 -6.41 -46.36 5.93
C ALA A 70 -7.57 -45.45 5.45
N GLY A 71 -7.83 -45.54 4.16
CA GLY A 71 -9.01 -44.90 3.51
C GLY A 71 -8.86 -43.38 3.28
N TYR A 72 -9.47 -42.94 2.21
CA TYR A 72 -9.76 -41.56 1.81
C TYR A 72 -8.59 -40.56 1.60
N SER A 73 -8.44 -40.20 0.34
CA SER A 73 -7.56 -39.10 -0.12
C SER A 73 -8.33 -37.80 -0.41
N ALA A 74 -9.45 -37.56 0.28
CA ALA A 74 -10.32 -36.42 -0.02
C ALA A 74 -9.90 -35.11 0.69
N GLY A 75 -8.96 -35.18 1.64
CA GLY A 75 -8.44 -33.99 2.33
C GLY A 75 -7.37 -33.27 1.52
N SER A 76 -7.07 -32.05 1.92
CA SER A 76 -5.97 -31.28 1.32
C SER A 76 -4.59 -31.90 1.62
N ALA A 77 -3.58 -31.55 0.83
CA ALA A 77 -2.21 -31.94 1.10
C ALA A 77 -1.74 -31.40 2.47
N GLU A 78 -2.13 -30.18 2.78
CA GLU A 78 -1.84 -29.51 4.05
C GLU A 78 -2.42 -30.29 5.26
N LEU A 79 -3.63 -30.88 5.11
CA LEU A 79 -4.22 -31.72 6.14
C LEU A 79 -3.34 -32.93 6.44
N PHE A 80 -2.91 -33.64 5.41
CA PHE A 80 -2.13 -34.87 5.57
C PHE A 80 -0.71 -34.58 6.10
N GLU A 81 -0.10 -33.52 5.66
CA GLU A 81 1.28 -33.19 6.02
C GLU A 81 1.38 -32.52 7.39
N PHE A 82 0.51 -31.56 7.68
CA PHE A 82 0.63 -30.72 8.88
C PHE A 82 -0.39 -31.03 9.98
N ALA A 83 -1.62 -31.43 9.64
CA ALA A 83 -2.66 -31.63 10.63
C ALA A 83 -2.69 -33.04 11.23
N LEU A 84 -2.51 -34.09 10.44
CA LEU A 84 -2.53 -35.46 10.96
C LEU A 84 -1.50 -35.72 12.07
N PRO A 85 -0.28 -35.18 12.02
CA PRO A 85 0.65 -35.28 13.16
C PRO A 85 0.09 -34.67 14.47
N CYS A 86 -0.70 -33.60 14.37
CA CYS A 86 -1.37 -33.02 15.54
C CYS A 86 -2.42 -34.00 16.12
N LEU A 87 -3.21 -34.63 15.24
CA LEU A 87 -4.25 -35.59 15.66
C LEU A 87 -3.64 -36.80 16.35
N VAL A 88 -2.54 -37.33 15.84
CA VAL A 88 -1.84 -38.47 16.45
C VAL A 88 -1.33 -38.09 17.85
N LYS A 89 -0.83 -36.87 18.01
CA LYS A 89 -0.29 -36.37 19.29
C LYS A 89 -1.41 -36.08 20.31
N ASN A 90 -2.56 -35.56 19.83
CA ASN A 90 -3.71 -35.27 20.68
C ASN A 90 -5.01 -35.60 19.96
N PRO A 91 -5.54 -36.83 20.14
CA PRO A 91 -6.78 -37.30 19.47
C PRO A 91 -8.04 -36.50 19.79
N GLN A 92 -8.03 -35.70 20.83
CA GLN A 92 -9.18 -34.89 21.27
C GLN A 92 -9.07 -33.43 20.77
N SER A 93 -7.98 -33.05 20.08
CA SER A 93 -7.79 -31.68 19.57
C SER A 93 -8.77 -31.35 18.45
N GLN A 94 -9.11 -30.07 18.32
CA GLN A 94 -9.80 -29.56 17.14
C GLN A 94 -8.77 -29.29 16.04
N LEU A 95 -9.23 -29.30 14.77
CA LEU A 95 -8.35 -28.98 13.64
C LEU A 95 -7.78 -27.55 13.75
N SER A 96 -8.57 -26.61 14.27
CA SER A 96 -8.15 -25.24 14.56
C SER A 96 -7.01 -25.12 15.58
N ASP A 97 -6.80 -26.14 16.43
CA ASP A 97 -5.76 -26.12 17.45
C ASP A 97 -4.39 -26.55 16.88
N CYS A 98 -4.37 -27.06 15.64
CA CYS A 98 -3.14 -27.44 14.97
C CYS A 98 -2.50 -26.23 14.29
N ALA A 99 -1.63 -25.50 15.01
CA ALA A 99 -0.97 -24.31 14.51
C ALA A 99 -0.18 -24.54 13.20
N PRO A 100 0.61 -25.63 13.01
CA PRO A 100 1.31 -25.84 11.74
C PRO A 100 0.37 -25.94 10.53
N TYR A 101 -0.78 -26.58 10.69
CA TYR A 101 -1.78 -26.67 9.63
C TYR A 101 -2.41 -25.30 9.32
N MET A 102 -2.83 -24.58 10.36
CA MET A 102 -3.44 -23.25 10.18
C MET A 102 -2.45 -22.25 9.58
N ASP A 103 -1.19 -22.31 9.98
CA ASP A 103 -0.14 -21.45 9.45
C ASP A 103 0.08 -21.70 7.96
N GLU A 104 0.18 -22.96 7.53
CA GLU A 104 0.40 -23.31 6.13
C GLU A 104 -0.83 -23.01 5.27
N LEU A 105 -2.02 -23.33 5.78
CA LEU A 105 -3.28 -23.11 5.05
C LEU A 105 -3.52 -21.64 4.68
N TYR A 106 -3.13 -20.71 5.57
CA TYR A 106 -3.32 -19.26 5.36
C TYR A 106 -2.04 -18.52 4.93
N LEU A 107 -0.91 -19.22 4.79
CA LEU A 107 0.36 -18.61 4.37
C LEU A 107 0.25 -17.81 3.07
N PRO A 108 -0.34 -18.36 1.97
CA PRO A 108 -0.42 -17.64 0.70
C PRO A 108 -1.25 -16.34 0.79
N GLN A 109 -2.29 -16.34 1.61
CA GLN A 109 -3.12 -15.16 1.85
C GLN A 109 -2.35 -14.10 2.63
N ARG A 110 -1.61 -14.50 3.69
CA ARG A 110 -0.81 -13.58 4.51
C ARG A 110 0.30 -12.93 3.69
N GLU A 111 1.06 -13.70 2.91
CA GLU A 111 2.12 -13.19 2.05
C GLU A 111 1.59 -12.21 1.00
N THR A 112 0.46 -12.55 0.36
CA THR A 112 -0.16 -11.67 -0.62
C THR A 112 -0.66 -10.36 0.01
N LEU A 113 -1.22 -10.43 1.21
CA LEU A 113 -1.68 -9.25 1.94
C LEU A 113 -0.51 -8.37 2.39
N GLU A 114 0.59 -8.97 2.84
CA GLU A 114 1.79 -8.24 3.22
C GLU A 114 2.38 -7.46 2.04
N GLN A 115 2.49 -8.09 0.87
CA GLN A 115 2.91 -7.42 -0.37
C GLN A 115 1.97 -6.26 -0.74
N ALA A 116 0.66 -6.45 -0.61
CA ALA A 116 -0.31 -5.39 -0.84
C ALA A 116 -0.12 -4.22 0.13
N MET A 117 0.13 -4.50 1.41
CA MET A 117 0.35 -3.46 2.43
C MET A 117 1.63 -2.66 2.16
N GLN A 118 2.70 -3.27 1.63
CA GLN A 118 3.90 -2.53 1.18
C GLN A 118 3.57 -1.56 0.05
N SER A 119 2.72 -1.96 -0.90
CA SER A 119 2.26 -1.05 -1.97
C SER A 119 1.40 0.09 -1.43
N LEU A 120 0.60 -0.14 -0.37
CA LEU A 120 -0.14 0.92 0.30
C LEU A 120 0.78 1.96 0.96
N GLU A 121 1.86 1.51 1.60
CA GLU A 121 2.86 2.42 2.17
C GLU A 121 3.52 3.27 1.08
N GLU A 122 3.91 2.66 -0.04
CA GLU A 122 4.45 3.38 -1.19
C GLU A 122 3.46 4.41 -1.76
N TYR A 123 2.17 4.05 -1.85
CA TYR A 123 1.09 4.97 -2.21
C TYR A 123 1.03 6.18 -1.27
N GLN A 124 1.00 5.95 0.04
CA GLN A 124 0.89 7.02 1.04
C GLN A 124 2.08 8.00 0.97
N VAL A 125 3.29 7.46 0.82
CA VAL A 125 4.51 8.28 0.70
C VAL A 125 4.48 9.11 -0.59
N SER A 126 4.20 8.47 -1.73
CA SER A 126 4.20 9.14 -3.04
C SER A 126 3.07 10.17 -3.15
N SER A 127 1.88 9.86 -2.65
CA SER A 127 0.73 10.78 -2.61
C SER A 127 1.03 12.01 -1.75
N GLY A 128 1.54 11.80 -0.54
CA GLY A 128 1.89 12.91 0.35
C GLY A 128 2.98 13.83 -0.22
N GLN A 129 3.93 13.29 -0.98
CA GLN A 129 4.94 14.08 -1.69
C GLN A 129 4.33 14.85 -2.87
N SER A 130 3.45 14.23 -3.65
CA SER A 130 2.71 14.87 -4.74
C SER A 130 1.89 16.06 -4.24
N ASP A 131 1.13 15.88 -3.15
CA ASP A 131 0.31 16.93 -2.54
C ASP A 131 1.14 18.15 -2.09
N ARG A 132 2.31 17.90 -1.50
CA ARG A 132 3.24 18.98 -1.12
C ARG A 132 3.73 19.76 -2.33
N LEU A 133 4.06 19.09 -3.44
CA LEU A 133 4.48 19.75 -4.68
C LEU A 133 3.32 20.51 -5.36
N GLN A 134 2.10 20.00 -5.29
CA GLN A 134 0.91 20.72 -5.78
C GLN A 134 0.67 22.01 -4.99
N MET A 135 0.74 21.94 -3.66
CA MET A 135 0.62 23.10 -2.80
C MET A 135 1.72 24.14 -3.11
N LEU A 136 2.95 23.69 -3.30
CA LEU A 136 4.07 24.54 -3.69
C LEU A 136 3.83 25.22 -5.05
N THR A 137 3.34 24.47 -6.04
CA THR A 137 3.01 25.01 -7.36
C THR A 137 1.93 26.09 -7.26
N ALA A 138 0.91 25.87 -6.44
CA ALA A 138 -0.15 26.85 -6.19
C ALA A 138 0.40 28.14 -5.52
N LEU A 139 1.26 28.01 -4.52
CA LEU A 139 1.90 29.16 -3.85
C LEU A 139 2.78 29.96 -4.81
N LEU A 140 3.57 29.29 -5.65
CA LEU A 140 4.40 29.95 -6.68
C LEU A 140 3.55 30.64 -7.74
N ALA A 141 2.40 30.05 -8.14
CA ALA A 141 1.47 30.69 -9.07
C ALA A 141 0.88 31.98 -8.48
N VAL A 142 0.53 31.98 -7.18
CA VAL A 142 0.08 33.19 -6.48
C VAL A 142 1.18 34.24 -6.44
N ALA A 143 2.42 33.87 -6.15
CA ALA A 143 3.58 34.80 -6.16
C ALA A 143 3.79 35.40 -7.55
N LEU A 144 3.70 34.60 -8.62
CA LEU A 144 3.81 35.09 -10.01
C LEU A 144 2.67 36.03 -10.36
N PHE A 145 1.45 35.74 -9.95
CA PHE A 145 0.31 36.63 -10.16
C PHE A 145 0.48 37.95 -9.44
N MET A 146 0.91 37.96 -8.18
CA MET A 146 1.22 39.18 -7.44
C MET A 146 2.30 40.02 -8.13
N LEU A 147 3.36 39.38 -8.60
CA LEU A 147 4.42 40.06 -9.37
C LEU A 147 3.91 40.64 -10.71
N GLY A 148 3.00 39.91 -11.37
CA GLY A 148 2.36 40.39 -12.60
C GLY A 148 1.51 41.64 -12.39
N ILE A 149 0.75 41.71 -11.32
CA ILE A 149 -0.08 42.88 -10.98
C ILE A 149 0.77 44.11 -10.68
N THR A 150 2.00 43.96 -10.14
CA THR A 150 2.85 45.11 -9.84
C THR A 150 3.18 45.96 -11.06
N SER A 151 3.14 45.37 -12.27
CA SER A 151 3.40 46.11 -13.53
C SER A 151 2.29 47.12 -13.87
N VAL A 152 1.11 46.96 -13.31
CA VAL A 152 -0.08 47.79 -13.58
C VAL A 152 -0.30 48.85 -12.47
N ILE A 153 0.27 48.64 -11.30
CA ILE A 153 0.09 49.52 -10.14
C ILE A 153 1.07 50.70 -10.22
N HIS A 154 0.54 51.92 -10.16
CA HIS A 154 1.32 53.16 -10.24
C HIS A 154 1.75 53.72 -8.86
N GLN A 155 1.23 53.15 -7.76
CA GLN A 155 1.55 53.59 -6.40
C GLN A 155 2.78 52.86 -5.87
N GLU A 156 3.91 53.54 -5.71
CA GLU A 156 5.20 52.95 -5.30
C GLU A 156 5.15 52.20 -3.98
N LYS A 157 4.42 52.71 -2.97
CA LYS A 157 4.29 52.05 -1.67
C LYS A 157 3.55 50.73 -1.77
N LEU A 158 2.48 50.66 -2.57
CA LEU A 158 1.68 49.45 -2.77
C LEU A 158 2.44 48.42 -3.61
N GLN A 159 3.14 48.91 -4.65
CA GLN A 159 4.02 48.07 -5.48
C GLN A 159 5.10 47.39 -4.64
N PHE A 160 5.78 48.15 -3.76
CA PHE A 160 6.80 47.60 -2.87
C PHE A 160 6.23 46.55 -1.91
N ALA A 161 5.07 46.81 -1.31
CA ALA A 161 4.41 45.86 -0.40
C ALA A 161 4.07 44.54 -1.10
N ILE A 162 3.57 44.59 -2.35
CA ILE A 162 3.22 43.38 -3.13
C ILE A 162 4.47 42.60 -3.52
N VAL A 163 5.52 43.27 -3.98
CA VAL A 163 6.80 42.61 -4.32
C VAL A 163 7.43 41.95 -3.10
N LEU A 164 7.38 42.59 -1.93
CA LEU A 164 7.88 42.02 -0.69
C LEU A 164 7.09 40.77 -0.31
N GLY A 165 5.75 40.81 -0.37
CA GLY A 165 4.89 39.68 -0.11
C GLY A 165 5.13 38.47 -1.05
N ALA A 166 5.21 38.75 -2.35
CA ALA A 166 5.53 37.75 -3.36
C ALA A 166 6.92 37.11 -3.15
N THR A 167 7.90 37.92 -2.73
CA THR A 167 9.23 37.40 -2.44
C THR A 167 9.26 36.50 -1.22
N ILE A 168 8.53 36.83 -0.17
CA ILE A 168 8.39 35.98 1.04
C ILE A 168 7.75 34.64 0.67
N ILE A 169 6.67 34.67 -0.10
CA ILE A 169 6.01 33.44 -0.57
C ILE A 169 6.97 32.58 -1.40
N ALA A 170 7.73 33.19 -2.31
CA ALA A 170 8.67 32.46 -3.15
C ALA A 170 9.81 31.82 -2.32
N ILE A 171 10.36 32.51 -1.33
CA ILE A 171 11.42 31.99 -0.44
C ILE A 171 10.85 30.80 0.38
N PHE A 172 9.67 30.96 0.95
CA PHE A 172 9.01 29.90 1.72
C PHE A 172 8.75 28.67 0.86
N SER A 173 8.27 28.87 -0.37
CA SER A 173 8.04 27.81 -1.35
C SER A 173 9.33 27.06 -1.70
N ILE A 174 10.43 27.76 -1.91
CA ILE A 174 11.74 27.15 -2.19
C ILE A 174 12.24 26.35 -0.98
N ALA A 175 12.03 26.81 0.25
CA ALA A 175 12.40 26.06 1.46
C ALA A 175 11.62 24.74 1.57
N ILE A 176 10.32 24.73 1.23
CA ILE A 176 9.52 23.49 1.17
C ILE A 176 10.06 22.56 0.08
N LEU A 177 10.47 23.09 -1.07
CA LEU A 177 10.99 22.29 -2.18
C LEU A 177 12.20 21.45 -1.77
N PHE A 178 13.11 22.01 -1.01
CA PHE A 178 14.29 21.28 -0.51
C PHE A 178 13.95 20.18 0.51
N SER A 179 12.75 20.15 1.05
CA SER A 179 12.28 19.09 1.95
C SER A 179 11.67 17.88 1.21
N VAL A 180 11.42 17.99 -0.09
CA VAL A 180 10.83 16.91 -0.90
C VAL A 180 11.94 16.18 -1.66
N PRO A 181 12.08 14.86 -1.50
CA PRO A 181 13.08 14.10 -2.25
C PRO A 181 12.75 14.13 -3.75
N VAL A 182 13.78 14.33 -4.56
CA VAL A 182 13.66 14.35 -6.03
C VAL A 182 13.49 12.92 -6.54
N VAL A 183 12.43 12.67 -7.31
CA VAL A 183 12.28 11.39 -8.01
C VAL A 183 13.17 11.40 -9.25
N SER A 184 14.18 10.54 -9.25
CA SER A 184 15.00 10.29 -10.43
C SER A 184 14.22 9.45 -11.42
N VAL A 185 13.98 9.98 -12.62
CA VAL A 185 13.42 9.19 -13.72
C VAL A 185 14.59 8.39 -14.33
N SER A 186 14.64 7.09 -14.05
CA SER A 186 15.50 6.19 -14.80
C SER A 186 14.80 5.87 -16.12
N PHE A 187 15.37 6.35 -17.22
CA PHE A 187 14.97 6.03 -18.59
C PHE A 187 15.49 4.64 -18.98
#